data_79c5979d800fa498568ba03ddbcfb1bb
#
_entry.id   79c5979d800fa498568ba03ddbcfb1bb
#
_cell.length_a   1.000
_cell.length_b   1.000
_cell.length_c   1.000
_cell.angle_alpha   90.00
_cell.angle_beta   90.00
_cell.angle_gamma   90.00
#
_symmetry.space_group_name_H-M   'P 1'
#
loop_
_entity.id
_entity.type
_entity.pdbx_description
1 polymer ?
#
loop_
_entity_poly.entity_id
_entity_poly.type
_entity_poly.pdbx_seq_one_letter_code
_entity_poly.pdbx_strand_id
1 'polypeptide(L)'
;MSEKKILILCQYFYPEYVSSATLPTQLAEDLIANHINVDVMCGWPYEYSNHKQVSKTEMHRGIRIRRLKYSRFNNKSKVGRIINFFSLFSKFVINIPKMLKYDQILVYSNPPILPLIPDVLHRLLKKKYSFVVYDIAPDNAIKTGATRPGSMIDKLMRYINRHVYKNAENVIVLGTEMKNYLLNHQISKNADNIHVIPNWYDMRQLQDNRIYNDTFKAYREQYDKILLYSGNMGQLQDMETLISFLKLNKDQPQTLTILCGHGKKFADVKTAIEDHRIENVKMFEFLTGTDYADVLKIADVCIASLIKEGVGLGVTSKNYGYLAAKKALVLIMDKQSDIVQHVEQYDAGIQIDNGDAHAIYNFINTHSSKELHEMGERAHQLFKDKYTREINTMKYYSLLK
;
A
#
# COMPACT_ATOMS: atom_id res chain seq x y z
N MET A 1 9.88 24.23 26.51
CA MET A 1 10.11 24.17 25.04
C MET A 1 8.74 24.19 24.38
N SER A 2 8.52 24.98 23.31
CA SER A 2 7.25 24.91 22.58
C SER A 2 7.13 23.52 21.92
N GLU A 3 5.98 22.89 22.06
CA GLU A 3 5.73 21.58 21.42
C GLU A 3 5.91 21.71 19.90
N LYS A 4 6.69 20.81 19.32
CA LYS A 4 6.93 20.77 17.87
C LYS A 4 5.62 20.60 17.10
N LYS A 5 5.41 21.42 16.05
CA LYS A 5 4.17 21.40 15.23
C LYS A 5 4.50 20.89 13.83
N ILE A 6 3.91 19.75 13.48
CA ILE A 6 4.08 19.10 12.19
C ILE A 6 2.80 19.25 11.36
N LEU A 7 2.97 19.55 10.06
CA LEU A 7 1.89 19.50 9.10
C LEU A 7 2.07 18.29 8.17
N ILE A 8 1.09 17.40 8.15
CA ILE A 8 1.03 16.31 7.17
C ILE A 8 0.33 16.81 5.91
N LEU A 9 0.97 16.61 4.75
CA LEU A 9 0.40 16.87 3.43
C LEU A 9 0.21 15.54 2.68
N CYS A 10 -1.03 15.18 2.36
CA CYS A 10 -1.38 13.96 1.64
C CYS A 10 -2.66 14.15 0.82
N GLN A 11 -2.90 13.29 -0.15
CA GLN A 11 -4.17 13.29 -0.89
C GLN A 11 -5.27 12.67 -0.07
N TYR A 12 -5.04 11.47 0.48
CA TYR A 12 -6.00 10.64 1.20
C TYR A 12 -5.74 10.69 2.71
N PHE A 13 -6.81 10.76 3.48
CA PHE A 13 -6.76 10.76 4.94
C PHE A 13 -8.13 10.33 5.49
N TYR A 14 -8.28 10.20 6.81
CA TYR A 14 -9.56 9.90 7.45
C TYR A 14 -10.72 10.76 6.87
N PRO A 15 -11.88 10.20 6.55
CA PRO A 15 -12.38 8.85 6.83
C PRO A 15 -12.22 7.83 5.68
N GLU A 16 -11.25 8.01 4.79
CA GLU A 16 -11.03 7.07 3.69
C GLU A 16 -10.35 5.78 4.20
N TYR A 17 -10.73 4.62 3.62
CA TYR A 17 -10.32 3.29 4.08
C TYR A 17 -9.17 2.64 3.31
N VAL A 18 -8.63 3.32 2.30
CA VAL A 18 -7.46 2.81 1.57
C VAL A 18 -6.17 2.95 2.38
N SER A 19 -5.17 2.11 2.13
CA SER A 19 -3.90 2.12 2.89
C SER A 19 -3.23 3.49 2.90
N SER A 20 -3.25 4.20 1.74
CA SER A 20 -2.72 5.56 1.62
C SER A 20 -3.46 6.62 2.44
N ALA A 21 -4.59 6.28 3.06
CA ALA A 21 -5.32 7.11 4.01
C ALA A 21 -5.18 6.59 5.45
N THR A 22 -5.31 5.27 5.64
CA THR A 22 -5.28 4.67 6.98
C THR A 22 -3.90 4.79 7.64
N LEU A 23 -2.82 4.56 6.88
CA LEU A 23 -1.47 4.65 7.41
C LEU A 23 -1.08 6.06 7.88
N PRO A 24 -1.25 7.15 7.09
CA PRO A 24 -1.00 8.50 7.61
C PRO A 24 -1.95 8.90 8.73
N THR A 25 -3.19 8.38 8.77
CA THR A 25 -4.10 8.63 9.89
C THR A 25 -3.58 8.02 11.18
N GLN A 26 -3.19 6.74 11.14
CA GLN A 26 -2.64 6.03 12.28
C GLN A 26 -1.32 6.64 12.76
N LEU A 27 -0.44 7.04 11.83
CA LEU A 27 0.78 7.76 12.16
C LEU A 27 0.47 9.07 12.91
N ALA A 28 -0.47 9.87 12.40
CA ALA A 28 -0.85 11.13 13.05
C ALA A 28 -1.41 10.91 14.46
N GLU A 29 -2.26 9.87 14.64
CA GLU A 29 -2.77 9.48 15.97
C GLU A 29 -1.64 9.14 16.94
N ASP A 30 -0.66 8.34 16.50
CA ASP A 30 0.46 7.90 17.35
C ASP A 30 1.44 9.05 17.64
N LEU A 31 1.66 9.97 16.71
CA LEU A 31 2.45 11.17 16.96
C LEU A 31 1.80 12.08 18.00
N ILE A 32 0.47 12.29 17.93
CA ILE A 32 -0.30 13.02 18.95
C ILE A 32 -0.19 12.32 20.31
N ALA A 33 -0.34 11.00 20.36
CA ALA A 33 -0.21 10.22 21.59
C ALA A 33 1.19 10.34 22.22
N ASN A 34 2.21 10.63 21.41
CA ASN A 34 3.59 10.88 21.83
C ASN A 34 3.93 12.38 21.93
N HIS A 35 2.94 13.24 22.17
CA HIS A 35 3.09 14.67 22.44
C HIS A 35 3.70 15.50 21.28
N ILE A 36 3.55 15.06 20.04
CA ILE A 36 3.84 15.90 18.86
C ILE A 36 2.53 16.50 18.35
N ASN A 37 2.45 17.81 18.23
CA ASN A 37 1.30 18.47 17.64
C ASN A 37 1.23 18.22 16.13
N VAL A 38 0.19 17.55 15.64
CA VAL A 38 0.00 17.23 14.23
C VAL A 38 -1.31 17.82 13.69
N ASP A 39 -1.19 18.61 12.65
CA ASP A 39 -2.32 19.01 11.82
C ASP A 39 -2.19 18.34 10.44
N VAL A 40 -3.29 18.16 9.74
CA VAL A 40 -3.33 17.52 8.42
C VAL A 40 -4.02 18.42 7.40
N MET A 41 -3.44 18.53 6.23
CA MET A 41 -4.08 19.12 5.05
C MET A 41 -4.15 18.07 3.95
N CYS A 42 -5.37 17.69 3.54
CA CYS A 42 -5.61 16.59 2.62
C CYS A 42 -6.66 16.92 1.56
N GLY A 43 -6.82 16.06 0.58
CA GLY A 43 -7.91 16.13 -0.40
C GLY A 43 -9.28 15.91 0.24
N TRP A 44 -10.34 16.21 -0.52
CA TRP A 44 -11.71 15.88 -0.14
C TRP A 44 -11.97 14.39 -0.41
N PRO A 45 -12.60 13.63 0.52
CA PRO A 45 -12.78 12.18 0.37
C PRO A 45 -13.90 11.85 -0.64
N TYR A 46 -13.56 11.80 -1.90
CA TYR A 46 -14.53 11.55 -2.98
C TYR A 46 -14.73 10.07 -3.31
N GLU A 47 -13.76 9.22 -3.05
CA GLU A 47 -13.70 7.88 -3.66
C GLU A 47 -13.77 6.74 -2.66
N TYR A 48 -13.05 6.84 -1.55
CA TYR A 48 -12.80 5.70 -0.65
C TYR A 48 -13.38 5.92 0.76
N SER A 49 -14.54 6.56 0.83
CA SER A 49 -15.21 6.85 2.11
C SER A 49 -16.64 6.36 2.12
N ASN A 50 -17.00 5.67 3.20
CA ASN A 50 -18.39 5.30 3.49
C ASN A 50 -19.17 6.44 4.17
N HIS A 51 -18.50 7.52 4.57
CA HIS A 51 -19.11 8.68 5.18
C HIS A 51 -19.69 9.62 4.11
N LYS A 52 -21.01 9.82 4.16
CA LYS A 52 -21.73 10.70 3.20
C LYS A 52 -21.48 12.19 3.45
N GLN A 53 -21.14 12.56 4.69
CA GLN A 53 -20.91 13.95 5.07
C GLN A 53 -19.61 14.09 5.84
N VAL A 54 -18.75 15.02 5.40
CA VAL A 54 -17.51 15.40 6.08
C VAL A 54 -17.41 16.92 6.14
N SER A 55 -16.80 17.45 7.19
CA SER A 55 -16.56 18.88 7.33
C SER A 55 -15.27 19.32 6.65
N LYS A 56 -15.23 20.57 6.15
CA LYS A 56 -14.02 21.18 5.57
C LYS A 56 -12.86 21.24 6.59
N THR A 57 -13.21 21.44 7.85
CA THR A 57 -12.26 21.40 8.98
C THR A 57 -12.94 20.62 10.10
N GLU A 58 -12.27 19.64 10.65
CA GLU A 58 -12.75 18.90 11.82
C GLU A 58 -11.59 18.49 12.73
N MET A 59 -11.93 18.16 13.98
CA MET A 59 -11.02 17.53 14.92
C MET A 59 -11.31 16.03 14.98
N HIS A 60 -10.28 15.22 14.77
CA HIS A 60 -10.34 13.77 14.90
C HIS A 60 -9.21 13.30 15.81
N ARG A 61 -9.53 12.77 17.00
CA ARG A 61 -8.55 12.27 17.99
C ARG A 61 -7.37 13.23 18.23
N GLY A 62 -7.67 14.52 18.40
CA GLY A 62 -6.66 15.56 18.62
C GLY A 62 -5.99 16.10 17.34
N ILE A 63 -6.25 15.52 16.19
CA ILE A 63 -5.71 15.94 14.90
C ILE A 63 -6.67 16.94 14.27
N ARG A 64 -6.18 18.14 13.92
CA ARG A 64 -6.96 19.07 13.10
C ARG A 64 -6.81 18.76 11.62
N ILE A 65 -7.86 18.27 11.01
CA ILE A 65 -7.93 17.92 9.59
C ILE A 65 -8.51 19.11 8.82
N ARG A 66 -7.81 19.54 7.77
CA ARG A 66 -8.29 20.52 6.79
C ARG A 66 -8.40 19.86 5.42
N ARG A 67 -9.63 19.71 4.92
CA ARG A 67 -9.92 19.10 3.63
C ARG A 67 -10.04 20.15 2.53
N LEU A 68 -9.41 19.87 1.41
CA LEU A 68 -9.38 20.74 0.23
C LEU A 68 -10.34 20.20 -0.83
N LYS A 69 -11.43 20.92 -1.11
CA LYS A 69 -12.32 20.58 -2.22
C LYS A 69 -11.63 20.90 -3.55
N TYR A 70 -11.64 19.94 -4.46
CA TYR A 70 -11.08 20.05 -5.81
C TYR A 70 -12.06 19.51 -6.84
N SER A 71 -11.75 19.62 -8.14
CA SER A 71 -12.63 19.14 -9.20
C SER A 71 -12.89 17.63 -9.10
N ARG A 72 -14.07 17.20 -9.55
CA ARG A 72 -14.50 15.79 -9.54
C ARG A 72 -14.89 15.37 -10.95
N PHE A 73 -13.91 15.33 -11.85
CA PHE A 73 -14.12 14.76 -13.19
C PHE A 73 -13.94 13.24 -13.14
N ASN A 74 -14.49 12.56 -14.16
CA ASN A 74 -14.43 11.10 -14.24
C ASN A 74 -12.97 10.59 -14.26
N ASN A 75 -12.57 9.86 -13.23
CA ASN A 75 -11.24 9.30 -13.06
C ASN A 75 -10.91 8.14 -14.03
N LYS A 76 -11.91 7.59 -14.75
CA LYS A 76 -11.66 6.64 -15.85
C LYS A 76 -11.08 7.37 -17.09
N SER A 77 -11.35 8.67 -17.26
CA SER A 77 -10.77 9.51 -18.30
C SER A 77 -9.36 9.98 -17.92
N LYS A 78 -8.40 9.91 -18.85
CA LYS A 78 -7.05 10.47 -18.67
C LYS A 78 -7.10 11.99 -18.40
N VAL A 79 -7.92 12.71 -19.15
CA VAL A 79 -8.09 14.17 -19.03
C VAL A 79 -8.71 14.52 -17.67
N GLY A 80 -9.76 13.80 -17.25
CA GLY A 80 -10.41 14.03 -15.96
C GLY A 80 -9.44 13.85 -14.79
N ARG A 81 -8.60 12.81 -14.83
CA ARG A 81 -7.56 12.61 -13.81
C ARG A 81 -6.55 13.74 -13.75
N ILE A 82 -6.10 14.24 -14.90
CA ILE A 82 -5.14 15.34 -14.98
C ILE A 82 -5.76 16.63 -14.39
N ILE A 83 -7.01 16.94 -14.74
CA ILE A 83 -7.70 18.12 -14.20
C ILE A 83 -7.87 18.00 -12.68
N ASN A 84 -8.31 16.84 -12.17
CA ASN A 84 -8.46 16.59 -10.73
C ASN A 84 -7.12 16.79 -10.00
N PHE A 85 -6.06 16.25 -10.57
CA PHE A 85 -4.69 16.33 -10.05
C PHE A 85 -4.21 17.80 -9.93
N PHE A 86 -4.30 18.59 -11.01
CA PHE A 86 -3.88 19.99 -10.99
C PHE A 86 -4.81 20.86 -10.13
N SER A 87 -6.10 20.57 -10.12
CA SER A 87 -7.06 21.24 -9.24
C SER A 87 -6.72 21.01 -7.76
N LEU A 88 -6.40 19.77 -7.36
CA LEU A 88 -5.97 19.50 -5.98
C LEU A 88 -4.65 20.20 -5.66
N PHE A 89 -3.65 20.11 -6.56
CA PHE A 89 -2.36 20.76 -6.36
C PHE A 89 -2.50 22.28 -6.17
N SER A 90 -3.30 22.95 -7.01
CA SER A 90 -3.55 24.40 -6.88
C SER A 90 -4.21 24.77 -5.54
N LYS A 91 -5.07 23.89 -4.99
CA LYS A 91 -5.64 24.11 -3.65
C LYS A 91 -4.59 24.03 -2.54
N PHE A 92 -3.61 23.15 -2.66
CA PHE A 92 -2.47 23.15 -1.74
C PHE A 92 -1.64 24.44 -1.88
N VAL A 93 -1.34 24.88 -3.10
CA VAL A 93 -0.60 26.14 -3.37
C VAL A 93 -1.28 27.35 -2.74
N ILE A 94 -2.58 27.52 -2.94
CA ILE A 94 -3.36 28.63 -2.34
C ILE A 94 -3.31 28.62 -0.80
N ASN A 95 -3.09 27.47 -0.18
CA ASN A 95 -2.98 27.33 1.27
C ASN A 95 -1.55 27.41 1.81
N ILE A 96 -0.53 27.71 0.99
CA ILE A 96 0.87 27.86 1.44
C ILE A 96 1.02 28.79 2.64
N PRO A 97 0.37 29.97 2.73
CA PRO A 97 0.51 30.85 3.90
C PRO A 97 0.16 30.18 5.23
N LYS A 98 -0.78 29.18 5.21
CA LYS A 98 -1.17 28.43 6.40
C LYS A 98 -0.15 27.35 6.78
N MET A 99 0.75 26.99 5.87
CA MET A 99 1.81 25.99 6.12
C MET A 99 3.01 26.60 6.86
N LEU A 100 3.19 27.91 6.77
CA LEU A 100 4.36 28.60 7.30
C LEU A 100 4.49 28.53 8.82
N LYS A 101 3.39 28.38 9.53
CA LYS A 101 3.34 28.34 11.02
C LYS A 101 3.83 27.00 11.62
N TYR A 102 4.03 25.95 10.82
CA TYR A 102 4.51 24.65 11.28
C TYR A 102 6.03 24.59 11.27
N ASP A 103 6.62 23.84 12.18
CA ASP A 103 8.07 23.68 12.28
C ASP A 103 8.60 22.78 11.16
N GLN A 104 7.83 21.74 10.83
CA GLN A 104 8.19 20.76 9.81
C GLN A 104 6.95 20.30 9.02
N ILE A 105 7.19 19.93 7.75
CA ILE A 105 6.18 19.36 6.88
C ILE A 105 6.53 17.89 6.62
N LEU A 106 5.58 16.99 6.86
CA LEU A 106 5.65 15.59 6.41
C LEU A 106 4.78 15.46 5.15
N VAL A 107 5.39 15.20 4.01
CA VAL A 107 4.67 15.13 2.74
C VAL A 107 4.73 13.73 2.15
N TYR A 108 3.62 13.27 1.60
CA TYR A 108 3.50 11.98 0.91
C TYR A 108 3.60 12.14 -0.60
N SER A 109 4.03 11.08 -1.29
CA SER A 109 4.18 11.05 -2.76
C SER A 109 2.84 11.04 -3.54
N ASN A 110 1.71 11.05 -2.86
CA ASN A 110 0.38 11.13 -3.46
C ASN A 110 -0.29 12.48 -3.17
N PRO A 111 -0.52 13.32 -4.20
CA PRO A 111 -0.13 13.17 -5.61
C PRO A 111 1.37 13.42 -5.86
N PRO A 112 1.98 12.82 -6.92
CA PRO A 112 3.44 12.82 -7.11
C PRO A 112 4.12 14.20 -7.17
N ILE A 113 3.40 15.25 -7.55
CA ILE A 113 3.91 16.63 -7.59
C ILE A 113 3.83 17.35 -6.24
N LEU A 114 3.10 16.79 -5.27
CA LEU A 114 2.87 17.46 -3.98
C LEU A 114 4.16 17.82 -3.23
N PRO A 115 5.22 16.98 -3.24
CA PRO A 115 6.49 17.30 -2.58
C PRO A 115 7.22 18.54 -3.11
N LEU A 116 6.86 19.03 -4.31
CA LEU A 116 7.39 20.29 -4.84
C LEU A 116 7.05 21.48 -3.92
N ILE A 117 5.89 21.47 -3.25
CA ILE A 117 5.48 22.58 -2.37
C ILE A 117 6.45 22.78 -1.20
N PRO A 118 6.70 21.76 -0.33
CA PRO A 118 7.67 21.93 0.74
C PRO A 118 9.11 22.07 0.23
N ASP A 119 9.48 21.53 -0.94
CA ASP A 119 10.78 21.79 -1.55
C ASP A 119 10.98 23.28 -1.90
N VAL A 120 9.99 23.92 -2.50
CA VAL A 120 10.02 25.38 -2.78
C VAL A 120 10.10 26.18 -1.48
N LEU A 121 9.32 25.81 -0.46
CA LEU A 121 9.36 26.44 0.85
C LEU A 121 10.72 26.25 1.54
N HIS A 122 11.35 25.09 1.38
CA HIS A 122 12.70 24.85 1.86
C HIS A 122 13.73 25.78 1.17
N ARG A 123 13.69 25.86 -0.15
CA ARG A 123 14.62 26.68 -0.91
C ARG A 123 14.49 28.19 -0.60
N LEU A 124 13.26 28.67 -0.43
CA LEU A 124 12.99 30.09 -0.20
C LEU A 124 13.07 30.48 1.28
N LEU A 125 12.60 29.63 2.19
CA LEU A 125 12.37 29.97 3.60
C LEU A 125 13.06 29.00 4.58
N LYS A 126 13.89 28.06 4.07
CA LYS A 126 14.55 27.02 4.86
C LYS A 126 13.60 26.15 5.69
N LYS A 127 12.33 26.02 5.24
CA LYS A 127 11.34 25.18 5.90
C LYS A 127 11.79 23.73 5.84
N LYS A 128 11.85 23.06 6.98
CA LYS A 128 12.19 21.63 7.07
C LYS A 128 11.05 20.76 6.54
N TYR A 129 11.38 19.70 5.83
CA TYR A 129 10.39 18.70 5.42
C TYR A 129 10.98 17.30 5.35
N SER A 130 10.13 16.32 5.63
CA SER A 130 10.37 14.89 5.41
C SER A 130 9.45 14.37 4.32
N PHE A 131 9.95 13.49 3.46
CA PHE A 131 9.24 12.99 2.30
C PHE A 131 9.01 11.48 2.38
N VAL A 132 7.74 11.05 2.43
CA VAL A 132 7.33 9.64 2.43
C VAL A 132 7.02 9.19 1.00
N VAL A 133 7.77 8.22 0.52
CA VAL A 133 7.73 7.71 -0.85
C VAL A 133 6.94 6.41 -0.88
N TYR A 134 5.66 6.47 -1.28
CA TYR A 134 4.85 5.27 -1.51
C TYR A 134 5.14 4.64 -2.86
N ASP A 135 5.34 5.50 -3.88
CA ASP A 135 5.62 5.10 -5.25
C ASP A 135 6.69 6.01 -5.83
N ILE A 136 7.64 5.44 -6.59
CA ILE A 136 8.68 6.21 -7.26
C ILE A 136 8.18 6.69 -8.63
N ALA A 137 7.69 7.92 -8.67
CA ALA A 137 7.34 8.60 -9.92
C ALA A 137 8.61 9.26 -10.54
N PRO A 138 8.72 9.39 -11.86
CA PRO A 138 7.75 8.97 -12.88
C PRO A 138 7.85 7.49 -13.27
N ASP A 139 8.81 6.74 -12.71
CA ASP A 139 9.14 5.37 -13.16
C ASP A 139 7.94 4.42 -13.00
N ASN A 140 7.19 4.50 -11.91
CA ASN A 140 5.93 3.77 -11.73
C ASN A 140 4.90 4.15 -12.83
N ALA A 141 4.76 5.43 -13.16
CA ALA A 141 3.85 5.89 -14.21
C ALA A 141 4.28 5.42 -15.62
N ILE A 142 5.57 5.30 -15.86
CA ILE A 142 6.12 4.75 -17.10
C ILE A 142 5.81 3.26 -17.21
N LYS A 143 6.09 2.48 -16.17
CA LYS A 143 5.84 1.03 -16.16
C LYS A 143 4.35 0.69 -16.27
N THR A 144 3.47 1.50 -15.70
CA THR A 144 2.02 1.33 -15.84
C THR A 144 1.42 1.91 -17.12
N GLY A 145 2.25 2.44 -18.04
CA GLY A 145 1.82 3.04 -19.29
C GLY A 145 1.06 4.37 -19.16
N ALA A 146 1.11 5.01 -17.98
CA ALA A 146 0.45 6.30 -17.75
C ALA A 146 1.21 7.45 -18.42
N THR A 147 2.54 7.33 -18.55
CA THR A 147 3.39 8.25 -19.31
C THR A 147 4.45 7.48 -20.11
N ARG A 148 5.20 8.18 -20.96
CA ARG A 148 6.27 7.58 -21.79
C ARG A 148 7.64 8.10 -21.35
N PRO A 149 8.71 7.29 -21.44
CA PRO A 149 10.08 7.75 -21.24
C PRO A 149 10.41 8.93 -22.17
N GLY A 150 11.09 9.93 -21.66
CA GLY A 150 11.49 11.12 -22.42
C GLY A 150 10.37 12.12 -22.72
N SER A 151 9.13 11.86 -22.28
CA SER A 151 8.02 12.81 -22.41
C SER A 151 8.26 14.07 -21.56
N MET A 152 7.52 15.15 -21.84
CA MET A 152 7.60 16.37 -21.02
C MET A 152 7.28 16.11 -19.54
N ILE A 153 6.31 15.24 -19.28
CA ILE A 153 5.93 14.84 -17.91
C ILE A 153 7.10 14.10 -17.24
N ASP A 154 7.73 13.16 -17.92
CA ASP A 154 8.89 12.44 -17.41
C ASP A 154 10.04 13.40 -17.08
N LYS A 155 10.42 14.26 -18.04
CA LYS A 155 11.50 15.25 -17.84
C LYS A 155 11.20 16.20 -16.69
N LEU A 156 9.97 16.70 -16.59
CA LEU A 156 9.56 17.60 -15.51
C LEU A 156 9.58 16.89 -14.15
N MET A 157 9.05 15.67 -14.06
CA MET A 157 9.04 14.91 -12.80
C MET A 157 10.45 14.55 -12.34
N ARG A 158 11.36 14.16 -13.26
CA ARG A 158 12.77 13.90 -12.92
C ARG A 158 13.49 15.17 -12.45
N TYR A 159 13.18 16.32 -13.06
CA TYR A 159 13.71 17.60 -12.61
C TYR A 159 13.24 17.95 -11.19
N ILE A 160 11.94 17.82 -10.92
CA ILE A 160 11.35 18.04 -9.58
C ILE A 160 11.97 17.07 -8.56
N ASN A 161 12.00 15.79 -8.85
CA ASN A 161 12.49 14.76 -7.94
C ASN A 161 13.96 14.98 -7.56
N ARG A 162 14.81 15.41 -8.51
CA ARG A 162 16.21 15.72 -8.22
C ARG A 162 16.37 16.74 -7.08
N HIS A 163 15.49 17.73 -7.00
CA HIS A 163 15.50 18.73 -5.92
C HIS A 163 14.82 18.19 -4.66
N VAL A 164 13.65 17.58 -4.81
CA VAL A 164 12.85 17.05 -3.69
C VAL A 164 13.67 16.05 -2.86
N TYR A 165 14.28 15.05 -3.49
CA TYR A 165 15.08 14.04 -2.78
C TYR A 165 16.36 14.63 -2.15
N LYS A 166 16.98 15.61 -2.81
CA LYS A 166 18.19 16.26 -2.32
C LYS A 166 17.93 17.13 -1.08
N ASN A 167 16.82 17.85 -1.07
CA ASN A 167 16.56 18.90 -0.08
C ASN A 167 15.71 18.42 1.11
N ALA A 168 15.12 17.23 1.02
CA ALA A 168 14.39 16.61 2.13
C ALA A 168 15.35 16.32 3.30
N GLU A 169 14.94 16.68 4.52
CA GLU A 169 15.66 16.30 5.74
C GLU A 169 15.69 14.79 5.91
N ASN A 170 14.54 14.13 5.68
CA ASN A 170 14.40 12.68 5.65
C ASN A 170 13.61 12.25 4.41
N VAL A 171 14.10 11.26 3.72
CA VAL A 171 13.38 10.51 2.67
C VAL A 171 13.02 9.16 3.25
N ILE A 172 11.74 8.86 3.37
CA ILE A 172 11.26 7.63 3.98
C ILE A 172 10.70 6.74 2.89
N VAL A 173 11.32 5.58 2.70
CA VAL A 173 10.94 4.54 1.74
C VAL A 173 10.44 3.30 2.46
N LEU A 174 9.67 2.45 1.78
CA LEU A 174 8.92 1.36 2.39
C LEU A 174 9.67 0.03 2.40
N GLY A 175 10.79 -0.07 1.70
CA GLY A 175 11.64 -1.25 1.63
C GLY A 175 13.04 -0.91 1.17
N THR A 176 13.99 -1.81 1.45
CA THR A 176 15.40 -1.69 1.04
C THR A 176 15.52 -1.70 -0.48
N GLU A 177 14.68 -2.45 -1.18
CA GLU A 177 14.60 -2.46 -2.64
C GLU A 177 14.26 -1.08 -3.21
N MET A 178 13.42 -0.29 -2.54
CA MET A 178 13.12 1.08 -2.94
C MET A 178 14.32 2.01 -2.70
N LYS A 179 15.02 1.87 -1.56
CA LYS A 179 16.26 2.60 -1.28
C LYS A 179 17.31 2.31 -2.35
N ASN A 180 17.53 1.03 -2.64
CA ASN A 180 18.48 0.60 -3.66
C ASN A 180 18.09 1.13 -5.05
N TYR A 181 16.81 1.11 -5.39
CA TYR A 181 16.31 1.67 -6.65
C TYR A 181 16.66 3.16 -6.77
N LEU A 182 16.39 3.96 -5.74
CA LEU A 182 16.70 5.39 -5.74
C LEU A 182 18.19 5.67 -5.94
N LEU A 183 19.06 4.89 -5.30
CA LEU A 183 20.51 5.06 -5.38
C LEU A 183 21.06 4.58 -6.73
N ASN A 184 20.68 3.38 -7.17
CA ASN A 184 21.19 2.76 -8.40
C ASN A 184 20.79 3.55 -9.66
N HIS A 185 19.59 4.16 -9.66
CA HIS A 185 19.12 5.02 -10.76
C HIS A 185 19.49 6.50 -10.56
N GLN A 186 20.32 6.81 -9.56
CA GLN A 186 20.79 8.18 -9.25
C GLN A 186 19.65 9.20 -9.08
N ILE A 187 18.48 8.74 -8.65
CA ILE A 187 17.33 9.61 -8.32
C ILE A 187 17.61 10.38 -7.04
N SER A 188 18.17 9.72 -6.03
CA SER A 188 18.80 10.33 -4.87
C SER A 188 20.30 10.01 -4.85
N LYS A 189 21.11 10.96 -4.44
CA LYS A 189 22.58 10.79 -4.30
C LYS A 189 23.04 10.71 -2.85
N ASN A 190 22.16 11.02 -1.91
CA ASN A 190 22.45 10.97 -0.49
C ASN A 190 21.79 9.76 0.14
N ALA A 191 22.59 8.77 0.53
CA ALA A 191 22.11 7.56 1.18
C ALA A 191 21.76 7.77 2.66
N ASP A 192 22.35 8.80 3.30
CA ASP A 192 22.26 9.04 4.75
C ASP A 192 20.87 9.58 5.16
N ASN A 193 20.21 10.32 4.26
CA ASN A 193 18.86 10.82 4.52
C ASN A 193 17.76 9.87 4.09
N ILE A 194 18.08 8.67 3.53
CA ILE A 194 17.09 7.66 3.12
C ILE A 194 16.91 6.62 4.23
N HIS A 195 15.74 6.66 4.84
CA HIS A 195 15.33 5.77 5.92
C HIS A 195 14.34 4.73 5.43
N VAL A 196 14.55 3.47 5.77
CA VAL A 196 13.61 2.39 5.45
C VAL A 196 12.66 2.21 6.62
N ILE A 197 11.39 2.55 6.41
CA ILE A 197 10.32 2.31 7.37
C ILE A 197 9.17 1.64 6.62
N PRO A 198 8.98 0.31 6.79
CA PRO A 198 7.93 -0.41 6.10
C PRO A 198 6.54 0.04 6.57
N ASN A 199 5.56 -0.19 5.72
CA ASN A 199 4.17 -0.10 6.12
C ASN A 199 3.87 -1.14 7.21
N TRP A 200 2.70 -1.01 7.85
CA TRP A 200 2.25 -1.84 8.95
C TRP A 200 0.78 -2.24 8.79
N TYR A 201 0.33 -3.10 9.69
CA TYR A 201 -1.09 -3.40 9.85
C TYR A 201 -1.52 -3.17 11.30
N ASP A 202 -2.77 -2.75 11.49
CA ASP A 202 -3.35 -2.54 12.82
C ASP A 202 -4.11 -3.80 13.26
N MET A 203 -3.53 -4.54 14.19
CA MET A 203 -4.07 -5.79 14.73
C MET A 203 -5.49 -5.66 15.29
N ARG A 204 -5.90 -4.46 15.70
CA ARG A 204 -7.26 -4.24 16.24
C ARG A 204 -8.36 -4.60 15.25
N GLN A 205 -8.04 -4.64 13.95
CA GLN A 205 -8.99 -5.06 12.91
C GLN A 205 -9.22 -6.57 12.88
N LEU A 206 -8.38 -7.38 13.53
CA LEU A 206 -8.45 -8.85 13.53
C LEU A 206 -8.68 -9.46 14.92
N GLN A 207 -9.02 -8.64 15.93
CA GLN A 207 -9.16 -9.13 17.33
C GLN A 207 -10.33 -10.08 17.54
N ASP A 208 -11.38 -9.98 16.74
CA ASP A 208 -12.53 -10.88 16.83
C ASP A 208 -12.31 -12.12 15.94
N ASN A 209 -12.35 -13.30 16.56
CA ASN A 209 -12.19 -14.57 15.86
C ASN A 209 -13.49 -15.09 15.20
N ARG A 210 -14.62 -14.43 15.39
CA ARG A 210 -15.89 -14.84 14.76
C ARG A 210 -15.88 -14.52 13.28
N ILE A 211 -16.48 -15.41 12.50
CA ILE A 211 -16.80 -15.19 11.09
C ILE A 211 -18.28 -14.80 11.06
N TYR A 212 -18.57 -13.62 10.55
CA TYR A 212 -19.92 -13.07 10.49
C TYR A 212 -20.61 -13.35 9.16
N ASN A 213 -19.85 -13.44 8.08
CA ASN A 213 -20.38 -13.69 6.74
C ASN A 213 -20.66 -15.18 6.56
N ASP A 214 -21.95 -15.54 6.40
CA ASP A 214 -22.39 -16.93 6.29
C ASP A 214 -21.85 -17.62 5.04
N THR A 215 -21.62 -16.90 3.94
CA THR A 215 -20.98 -17.45 2.74
C THR A 215 -19.56 -17.91 3.04
N PHE A 216 -18.79 -17.10 3.80
CA PHE A 216 -17.43 -17.48 4.16
C PHE A 216 -17.37 -18.61 5.18
N LYS A 217 -18.34 -18.70 6.10
CA LYS A 217 -18.50 -19.88 6.98
C LYS A 217 -18.71 -21.15 6.15
N ALA A 218 -19.66 -21.12 5.21
CA ALA A 218 -19.95 -22.25 4.35
C ALA A 218 -18.73 -22.69 3.53
N TYR A 219 -17.94 -21.74 3.02
CA TYR A 219 -16.70 -22.10 2.32
C TYR A 219 -15.70 -22.79 3.26
N ARG A 220 -15.54 -22.32 4.50
CA ARG A 220 -14.60 -22.96 5.45
C ARG A 220 -15.04 -24.37 5.83
N GLU A 221 -16.33 -24.67 5.84
CA GLU A 221 -16.88 -26.00 6.12
C GLU A 221 -16.77 -26.94 4.89
N GLN A 222 -16.81 -26.39 3.67
CA GLN A 222 -16.82 -27.15 2.43
C GLN A 222 -15.44 -27.54 1.90
N TYR A 223 -14.41 -26.68 2.13
CA TYR A 223 -13.10 -26.83 1.49
C TYR A 223 -11.99 -27.10 2.52
N ASP A 224 -11.10 -28.03 2.20
CA ASP A 224 -9.95 -28.38 3.03
C ASP A 224 -8.90 -27.28 3.05
N LYS A 225 -8.69 -26.62 1.89
CA LYS A 225 -7.74 -25.51 1.73
C LYS A 225 -8.39 -24.32 1.05
N ILE A 226 -8.16 -23.15 1.60
CA ILE A 226 -8.63 -21.87 1.04
C ILE A 226 -7.46 -20.95 0.80
N LEU A 227 -7.27 -20.56 -0.46
CA LEU A 227 -6.29 -19.59 -0.89
C LEU A 227 -6.96 -18.24 -1.08
N LEU A 228 -6.26 -17.16 -0.72
CA LEU A 228 -6.78 -15.80 -0.84
C LEU A 228 -5.81 -14.90 -1.60
N TYR A 229 -6.28 -14.23 -2.63
CA TYR A 229 -5.68 -13.03 -3.19
C TYR A 229 -6.61 -11.85 -2.92
N SER A 230 -6.14 -10.82 -2.19
CA SER A 230 -6.96 -9.64 -1.90
C SER A 230 -6.24 -8.35 -2.28
N GLY A 231 -6.91 -7.49 -3.06
CA GLY A 231 -6.45 -6.13 -3.37
C GLY A 231 -6.39 -5.81 -4.86
N ASN A 232 -5.57 -4.83 -5.23
CA ASN A 232 -5.46 -4.36 -6.60
C ASN A 232 -4.90 -5.45 -7.54
N MET A 233 -5.60 -5.69 -8.65
CA MET A 233 -5.17 -6.48 -9.82
C MET A 233 -4.74 -5.52 -10.93
N GLY A 234 -3.69 -4.74 -10.65
CA GLY A 234 -3.19 -3.68 -11.53
C GLY A 234 -2.12 -4.16 -12.49
N GLN A 235 -1.52 -3.20 -13.20
CA GLN A 235 -0.50 -3.49 -14.22
C GLN A 235 0.82 -4.06 -13.64
N LEU A 236 1.14 -3.73 -12.39
CA LEU A 236 2.35 -4.22 -11.73
C LEU A 236 2.15 -5.56 -11.02
N GLN A 237 0.91 -6.07 -10.93
CA GLN A 237 0.65 -7.39 -10.36
C GLN A 237 0.75 -8.48 -11.43
N ASP A 238 1.43 -9.56 -11.08
CA ASP A 238 1.53 -10.75 -11.95
C ASP A 238 0.26 -11.59 -11.81
N MET A 239 -0.72 -11.27 -12.65
CA MET A 239 -1.96 -12.05 -12.74
C MET A 239 -1.82 -13.22 -13.72
N GLU A 240 -0.86 -13.18 -14.62
CA GLU A 240 -0.60 -14.22 -15.63
C GLU A 240 -0.15 -15.52 -14.97
N THR A 241 0.79 -15.43 -14.01
CA THR A 241 1.23 -16.58 -13.21
C THR A 241 0.08 -17.12 -12.35
N LEU A 242 -0.70 -16.22 -11.73
CA LEU A 242 -1.86 -16.63 -10.94
C LEU A 242 -2.92 -17.34 -11.81
N ILE A 243 -3.29 -16.81 -12.97
CA ILE A 243 -4.22 -17.45 -13.90
C ILE A 243 -3.71 -18.84 -14.33
N SER A 244 -2.42 -18.95 -14.62
CA SER A 244 -1.81 -20.23 -14.99
C SER A 244 -1.91 -21.26 -13.86
N PHE A 245 -1.69 -20.82 -12.61
CA PHE A 245 -1.90 -21.66 -11.42
C PHE A 245 -3.37 -22.09 -11.28
N LEU A 246 -4.34 -21.17 -11.44
CA LEU A 246 -5.76 -21.50 -11.34
C LEU A 246 -6.16 -22.59 -12.36
N LYS A 247 -5.61 -22.53 -13.58
CA LYS A 247 -5.84 -23.57 -14.60
C LYS A 247 -5.29 -24.94 -14.20
N LEU A 248 -4.10 -24.99 -13.60
CA LEU A 248 -3.50 -26.22 -13.09
C LEU A 248 -4.30 -26.80 -11.91
N ASN A 249 -4.84 -25.92 -11.07
CA ASN A 249 -5.52 -26.29 -9.84
C ASN A 249 -7.04 -26.58 -10.01
N LYS A 250 -7.60 -26.44 -11.23
CA LYS A 250 -9.05 -26.54 -11.48
C LYS A 250 -9.65 -27.89 -11.09
N ASP A 251 -8.87 -28.97 -11.21
CA ASP A 251 -9.31 -30.33 -10.94
C ASP A 251 -9.06 -30.76 -9.46
N GLN A 252 -8.79 -29.79 -8.56
CA GLN A 252 -8.65 -29.99 -7.11
C GLN A 252 -9.90 -29.49 -6.37
N PRO A 253 -10.96 -30.31 -6.24
CA PRO A 253 -12.27 -29.86 -5.77
C PRO A 253 -12.27 -29.44 -4.29
N GLN A 254 -11.30 -29.89 -3.50
CA GLN A 254 -11.19 -29.56 -2.08
C GLN A 254 -10.37 -28.27 -1.81
N THR A 255 -9.85 -27.64 -2.87
CA THR A 255 -9.08 -26.40 -2.76
C THR A 255 -9.84 -25.24 -3.40
N LEU A 256 -10.26 -24.27 -2.60
CA LEU A 256 -10.91 -23.05 -3.07
C LEU A 256 -9.89 -21.93 -3.21
N THR A 257 -9.94 -21.15 -4.31
CA THR A 257 -9.25 -19.87 -4.41
C THR A 257 -10.25 -18.73 -4.40
N ILE A 258 -10.07 -17.79 -3.46
CA ILE A 258 -10.89 -16.59 -3.36
C ILE A 258 -10.06 -15.41 -3.89
N LEU A 259 -10.58 -14.70 -4.89
CA LEU A 259 -9.99 -13.51 -5.47
C LEU A 259 -10.88 -12.31 -5.17
N CYS A 260 -10.43 -11.38 -4.37
CA CYS A 260 -11.20 -10.18 -4.09
C CYS A 260 -10.39 -8.91 -4.38
N GLY A 261 -11.02 -7.96 -5.10
CA GLY A 261 -10.33 -6.73 -5.44
C GLY A 261 -10.90 -6.01 -6.64
N HIS A 262 -10.05 -5.21 -7.23
CA HIS A 262 -10.35 -4.39 -8.42
C HIS A 262 -9.05 -4.15 -9.20
N GLY A 263 -9.13 -3.50 -10.34
CA GLY A 263 -7.95 -3.12 -11.10
C GLY A 263 -8.10 -3.39 -12.59
N LYS A 264 -7.09 -3.00 -13.35
CA LYS A 264 -7.15 -3.09 -14.83
C LYS A 264 -7.21 -4.54 -15.33
N LYS A 265 -6.57 -5.48 -14.61
CA LYS A 265 -6.54 -6.91 -14.96
C LYS A 265 -7.70 -7.71 -14.37
N PHE A 266 -8.62 -7.07 -13.59
CA PHE A 266 -9.75 -7.77 -12.95
C PHE A 266 -10.66 -8.47 -13.97
N ALA A 267 -11.00 -7.77 -15.05
CA ALA A 267 -11.84 -8.34 -16.12
C ALA A 267 -11.13 -9.49 -16.83
N ASP A 268 -9.83 -9.37 -17.11
CA ASP A 268 -9.04 -10.41 -17.79
C ASP A 268 -8.98 -11.69 -16.93
N VAL A 269 -8.80 -11.56 -15.61
CA VAL A 269 -8.83 -12.68 -14.67
C VAL A 269 -10.21 -13.35 -14.68
N LYS A 270 -11.29 -12.55 -14.63
CA LYS A 270 -12.66 -13.06 -14.67
C LYS A 270 -12.92 -13.85 -15.96
N THR A 271 -12.60 -13.28 -17.11
CA THR A 271 -12.72 -13.93 -18.41
C THR A 271 -11.95 -15.26 -18.46
N ALA A 272 -10.71 -15.27 -17.96
CA ALA A 272 -9.91 -16.50 -17.95
C ALA A 272 -10.54 -17.61 -17.09
N ILE A 273 -11.18 -17.28 -15.96
CA ILE A 273 -11.90 -18.24 -15.11
C ILE A 273 -13.10 -18.82 -15.85
N GLU A 274 -13.89 -17.96 -16.52
CA GLU A 274 -15.08 -18.35 -17.27
C GLU A 274 -14.71 -19.22 -18.49
N ASP A 275 -13.73 -18.80 -19.31
CA ASP A 275 -13.30 -19.53 -20.52
C ASP A 275 -12.74 -20.92 -20.22
N HIS A 276 -12.03 -21.07 -19.11
CA HIS A 276 -11.46 -22.36 -18.71
C HIS A 276 -12.36 -23.17 -17.75
N ARG A 277 -13.58 -22.68 -17.46
CA ARG A 277 -14.57 -23.32 -16.57
C ARG A 277 -13.96 -23.73 -15.23
N ILE A 278 -13.30 -22.79 -14.54
CA ILE A 278 -12.64 -23.05 -13.26
C ILE A 278 -13.67 -22.85 -12.13
N GLU A 279 -14.22 -23.94 -11.61
CA GLU A 279 -15.35 -23.91 -10.67
C GLU A 279 -14.91 -23.62 -9.22
N ASN A 280 -13.70 -24.02 -8.87
CA ASN A 280 -13.12 -23.86 -7.53
C ASN A 280 -12.45 -22.48 -7.31
N VAL A 281 -12.95 -21.45 -8.01
CA VAL A 281 -12.55 -20.05 -7.83
C VAL A 281 -13.78 -19.19 -7.59
N LYS A 282 -13.72 -18.31 -6.59
CA LYS A 282 -14.76 -17.31 -6.32
C LYS A 282 -14.16 -15.92 -6.40
N MET A 283 -14.80 -15.04 -7.18
CA MET A 283 -14.39 -13.66 -7.34
C MET A 283 -15.35 -12.71 -6.62
N PHE A 284 -14.79 -11.78 -5.90
CA PHE A 284 -15.51 -10.70 -5.24
C PHE A 284 -14.90 -9.35 -5.65
N GLU A 285 -15.71 -8.30 -5.59
CA GLU A 285 -15.19 -6.94 -5.62
C GLU A 285 -14.39 -6.63 -4.35
N PHE A 286 -13.91 -5.41 -4.23
CA PHE A 286 -13.08 -5.01 -3.10
C PHE A 286 -13.82 -5.12 -1.76
N LEU A 287 -13.38 -6.03 -0.91
CA LEU A 287 -13.94 -6.26 0.42
C LEU A 287 -13.34 -5.28 1.44
N THR A 288 -14.16 -4.83 2.38
CA THR A 288 -13.78 -3.92 3.46
C THR A 288 -14.41 -4.33 4.78
N GLY A 289 -13.90 -3.79 5.90
CA GLY A 289 -14.49 -4.01 7.22
C GLY A 289 -14.58 -5.48 7.61
N THR A 290 -15.74 -5.90 8.08
CA THR A 290 -16.01 -7.26 8.58
C THR A 290 -15.80 -8.33 7.51
N ASP A 291 -16.28 -8.11 6.27
CA ASP A 291 -16.12 -9.07 5.19
C ASP A 291 -14.64 -9.31 4.83
N TYR A 292 -13.82 -8.25 4.84
CA TYR A 292 -12.38 -8.39 4.64
C TYR A 292 -11.71 -9.17 5.78
N ALA A 293 -12.09 -8.89 7.03
CA ALA A 293 -11.60 -9.65 8.18
C ALA A 293 -12.01 -11.14 8.09
N ASP A 294 -13.24 -11.40 7.70
CA ASP A 294 -13.78 -12.78 7.63
C ASP A 294 -13.11 -13.59 6.52
N VAL A 295 -12.89 -13.01 5.32
CA VAL A 295 -12.18 -13.73 4.25
C VAL A 295 -10.72 -14.02 4.62
N LEU A 296 -10.07 -13.13 5.36
CA LEU A 296 -8.74 -13.38 5.91
C LEU A 296 -8.75 -14.53 6.93
N LYS A 297 -9.75 -14.60 7.82
CA LYS A 297 -9.83 -15.65 8.85
C LYS A 297 -9.94 -17.03 8.22
N ILE A 298 -10.77 -17.19 7.17
CA ILE A 298 -11.00 -18.50 6.55
C ILE A 298 -9.86 -18.97 5.64
N ALA A 299 -8.99 -18.09 5.18
CA ALA A 299 -7.86 -18.46 4.32
C ALA A 299 -6.83 -19.29 5.08
N ASP A 300 -6.18 -20.23 4.41
CA ASP A 300 -5.01 -20.97 4.88
C ASP A 300 -3.73 -20.35 4.31
N VAL A 301 -3.78 -19.96 3.03
CA VAL A 301 -2.66 -19.36 2.29
C VAL A 301 -3.08 -18.03 1.67
N CYS A 302 -2.24 -17.03 1.77
CA CYS A 302 -2.45 -15.75 1.11
C CYS A 302 -1.42 -15.52 -0.01
N ILE A 303 -1.91 -15.08 -1.17
CA ILE A 303 -1.09 -14.87 -2.37
C ILE A 303 -0.90 -13.38 -2.60
N ALA A 304 0.33 -12.97 -2.83
CA ALA A 304 0.67 -11.62 -3.30
C ALA A 304 1.58 -11.72 -4.53
N SER A 305 1.41 -10.78 -5.46
CA SER A 305 2.20 -10.77 -6.68
C SER A 305 2.71 -9.38 -7.04
N LEU A 306 3.87 -9.35 -7.67
CA LEU A 306 4.49 -8.18 -8.26
C LEU A 306 5.31 -8.66 -9.46
N ILE A 307 5.18 -8.01 -10.61
CA ILE A 307 6.05 -8.30 -11.76
C ILE A 307 7.49 -7.87 -11.45
N LYS A 308 8.46 -8.51 -12.08
CA LYS A 308 9.90 -8.24 -11.87
C LYS A 308 10.24 -6.74 -12.05
N GLU A 309 9.66 -6.10 -13.04
CA GLU A 309 9.86 -4.68 -13.34
C GLU A 309 9.24 -3.72 -12.32
N GLY A 310 8.42 -4.22 -11.42
CA GLY A 310 7.78 -3.47 -10.33
C GLY A 310 8.65 -3.36 -9.07
N VAL A 311 9.71 -4.16 -8.97
CA VAL A 311 10.61 -4.19 -7.81
C VAL A 311 11.27 -2.83 -7.60
N GLY A 312 11.22 -2.33 -6.38
CA GLY A 312 11.78 -1.04 -6.02
C GLY A 312 10.93 0.18 -6.39
N LEU A 313 9.84 0.03 -7.18
CA LEU A 313 8.94 1.14 -7.53
C LEU A 313 7.87 1.42 -6.47
N GLY A 314 7.58 0.44 -5.64
CA GLY A 314 6.62 0.47 -4.55
C GLY A 314 6.58 -0.89 -3.86
N VAL A 315 5.79 -1.02 -2.80
CA VAL A 315 5.61 -2.27 -2.06
C VAL A 315 4.15 -2.72 -2.03
N THR A 316 3.94 -4.02 -1.86
CA THR A 316 2.61 -4.61 -1.75
C THR A 316 2.12 -4.55 -0.30
N SER A 317 1.23 -3.61 0.02
CA SER A 317 0.76 -3.39 1.40
C SER A 317 -0.11 -4.52 1.97
N LYS A 318 -0.70 -5.38 1.13
CA LYS A 318 -1.55 -6.50 1.55
C LYS A 318 -0.81 -7.54 2.42
N ASN A 319 0.50 -7.70 2.20
CA ASN A 319 1.33 -8.66 2.92
C ASN A 319 1.27 -8.48 4.44
N TYR A 320 1.23 -7.24 4.92
CA TYR A 320 1.21 -6.95 6.36
C TYR A 320 -0.08 -7.46 7.03
N GLY A 321 -1.21 -7.35 6.34
CA GLY A 321 -2.49 -7.92 6.80
C GLY A 321 -2.48 -9.46 6.79
N TYR A 322 -1.85 -10.07 5.80
CA TYR A 322 -1.69 -11.53 5.70
C TYR A 322 -0.84 -12.10 6.85
N LEU A 323 0.31 -11.48 7.10
CA LEU A 323 1.17 -11.83 8.22
C LEU A 323 0.45 -11.66 9.57
N ALA A 324 -0.26 -10.54 9.75
CA ALA A 324 -1.04 -10.25 10.94
C ALA A 324 -2.14 -11.31 11.19
N ALA A 325 -2.76 -11.79 10.10
CA ALA A 325 -3.82 -12.79 10.12
C ALA A 325 -3.33 -14.24 10.25
N LYS A 326 -2.03 -14.45 10.50
CA LYS A 326 -1.43 -15.80 10.66
C LYS A 326 -1.58 -16.67 9.41
N LYS A 327 -1.31 -16.14 8.23
CA LYS A 327 -1.44 -16.90 6.98
C LYS A 327 -0.08 -17.23 6.39
N ALA A 328 0.07 -18.47 5.88
CA ALA A 328 1.21 -18.81 5.04
C ALA A 328 1.18 -17.97 3.77
N LEU A 329 2.33 -17.52 3.27
CA LEU A 329 2.41 -16.63 2.12
C LEU A 329 2.97 -17.35 0.88
N VAL A 330 2.31 -17.10 -0.24
CA VAL A 330 2.85 -17.36 -1.59
C VAL A 330 3.15 -16.00 -2.23
N LEU A 331 4.44 -15.73 -2.45
CA LEU A 331 4.93 -14.46 -2.96
C LEU A 331 5.46 -14.62 -4.39
N ILE A 332 4.62 -14.27 -5.37
CA ILE A 332 4.99 -14.27 -6.79
C ILE A 332 5.72 -12.96 -7.09
N MET A 333 7.01 -12.87 -6.74
CA MET A 333 7.81 -11.67 -6.89
C MET A 333 9.31 -11.94 -6.73
N ASP A 334 10.13 -10.97 -7.10
CA ASP A 334 11.58 -11.07 -7.07
C ASP A 334 12.13 -11.19 -5.65
N LYS A 335 13.20 -11.99 -5.49
CA LYS A 335 13.91 -12.24 -4.23
C LYS A 335 14.54 -11.00 -3.59
N GLN A 336 14.70 -9.91 -4.34
CA GLN A 336 15.22 -8.65 -3.82
C GLN A 336 14.21 -7.87 -2.97
N SER A 337 12.94 -8.26 -2.96
CA SER A 337 11.93 -7.64 -2.11
C SER A 337 12.14 -8.00 -0.64
N ASP A 338 12.17 -7.01 0.25
CA ASP A 338 12.36 -7.22 1.70
C ASP A 338 11.36 -8.22 2.27
N ILE A 339 10.11 -8.17 1.81
CA ILE A 339 9.06 -9.10 2.29
C ILE A 339 9.38 -10.55 1.95
N VAL A 340 9.98 -10.81 0.77
CA VAL A 340 10.41 -12.16 0.38
C VAL A 340 11.51 -12.64 1.30
N GLN A 341 12.56 -11.84 1.47
CA GLN A 341 13.69 -12.20 2.34
C GLN A 341 13.24 -12.48 3.78
N HIS A 342 12.29 -11.69 4.30
CA HIS A 342 11.77 -11.90 5.64
C HIS A 342 10.88 -13.15 5.74
N VAL A 343 10.04 -13.42 4.74
CA VAL A 343 9.19 -14.63 4.69
C VAL A 343 10.06 -15.89 4.63
N GLU A 344 11.13 -15.89 3.82
CA GLU A 344 12.10 -16.99 3.76
C GLU A 344 12.85 -17.14 5.09
N GLN A 345 13.33 -16.04 5.68
CA GLN A 345 14.05 -16.06 6.97
C GLN A 345 13.24 -16.69 8.11
N TYR A 346 11.92 -16.46 8.12
CA TYR A 346 11.01 -16.96 9.16
C TYR A 346 10.35 -18.30 8.79
N ASP A 347 10.62 -18.83 7.60
CA ASP A 347 9.94 -20.00 7.05
C ASP A 347 8.41 -19.84 7.13
N ALA A 348 7.92 -18.68 6.67
CA ALA A 348 6.53 -18.23 6.78
C ALA A 348 5.76 -18.38 5.46
N GLY A 349 6.33 -19.05 4.47
CA GLY A 349 5.77 -19.24 3.13
C GLY A 349 6.84 -19.52 2.09
N ILE A 350 6.51 -19.24 0.83
CA ILE A 350 7.39 -19.51 -0.32
C ILE A 350 7.46 -18.31 -1.28
N GLN A 351 8.65 -18.09 -1.85
CA GLN A 351 8.84 -17.22 -3.00
C GLN A 351 8.66 -18.02 -4.29
N ILE A 352 8.00 -17.42 -5.28
CA ILE A 352 7.74 -17.98 -6.59
C ILE A 352 8.24 -17.00 -7.65
N ASP A 353 8.97 -17.49 -8.63
CA ASP A 353 9.37 -16.67 -9.78
C ASP A 353 8.16 -16.38 -10.70
N ASN A 354 8.14 -15.19 -11.31
CA ASN A 354 7.11 -14.86 -12.29
C ASN A 354 7.10 -15.90 -13.43
N GLY A 355 5.94 -16.47 -13.73
CA GLY A 355 5.73 -17.52 -14.71
C GLY A 355 5.72 -18.94 -14.16
N ASP A 356 6.18 -19.18 -12.92
CA ASP A 356 6.25 -20.53 -12.36
C ASP A 356 4.98 -20.93 -11.59
N ALA A 357 3.91 -21.18 -12.33
CA ALA A 357 2.64 -21.65 -11.79
C ALA A 357 2.72 -23.07 -11.18
N HIS A 358 3.66 -23.91 -11.66
CA HIS A 358 3.86 -25.27 -11.15
C HIS A 358 4.44 -25.24 -9.72
N ALA A 359 5.30 -24.31 -9.39
CA ALA A 359 5.82 -24.18 -8.02
C ALA A 359 4.69 -23.83 -7.03
N ILE A 360 3.73 -22.97 -7.43
CA ILE A 360 2.54 -22.70 -6.59
C ILE A 360 1.73 -23.97 -6.40
N TYR A 361 1.42 -24.68 -7.50
CA TYR A 361 0.65 -25.91 -7.48
C TYR A 361 1.29 -26.96 -6.57
N ASN A 362 2.59 -27.18 -6.70
CA ASN A 362 3.34 -28.12 -5.87
C ASN A 362 3.30 -27.73 -4.40
N PHE A 363 3.57 -26.47 -4.08
CA PHE A 363 3.52 -25.98 -2.70
C PHE A 363 2.17 -26.25 -2.04
N ILE A 364 1.07 -25.90 -2.71
CA ILE A 364 -0.28 -26.07 -2.17
C ILE A 364 -0.64 -27.55 -1.98
N ASN A 365 -0.22 -28.43 -2.89
CA ASN A 365 -0.61 -29.83 -2.86
C ASN A 365 0.31 -30.73 -2.03
N THR A 366 1.55 -30.29 -1.72
CA THR A 366 2.47 -31.07 -0.88
C THR A 366 2.37 -30.74 0.60
N HIS A 367 1.91 -29.55 0.99
CA HIS A 367 1.77 -29.15 2.38
C HIS A 367 0.38 -29.49 2.93
N SER A 368 0.34 -30.09 4.09
CA SER A 368 -0.90 -30.32 4.85
C SER A 368 -1.44 -29.00 5.44
N SER A 369 -2.74 -28.95 5.78
CA SER A 369 -3.33 -27.79 6.46
C SER A 369 -2.63 -27.48 7.80
N LYS A 370 -2.08 -28.50 8.48
CA LYS A 370 -1.31 -28.30 9.71
C LYS A 370 0.01 -27.57 9.45
N GLU A 371 0.76 -27.99 8.43
CA GLU A 371 2.03 -27.32 8.05
C GLU A 371 1.79 -25.88 7.60
N LEU A 372 0.75 -25.62 6.83
CA LEU A 372 0.35 -24.28 6.44
C LEU A 372 -0.03 -23.41 7.64
N HIS A 373 -0.71 -23.99 8.64
CA HIS A 373 -1.02 -23.28 9.88
C HIS A 373 0.25 -22.94 10.68
N GLU A 374 1.19 -23.88 10.80
CA GLU A 374 2.49 -23.63 11.45
C GLU A 374 3.29 -22.54 10.76
N MET A 375 3.31 -22.51 9.43
CA MET A 375 3.87 -21.39 8.65
C MET A 375 3.16 -20.07 8.98
N GLY A 376 1.83 -20.11 9.13
CA GLY A 376 1.03 -18.95 9.53
C GLY A 376 1.41 -18.39 10.91
N GLU A 377 1.70 -19.25 11.89
CA GLU A 377 2.18 -18.80 13.20
C GLU A 377 3.58 -18.14 13.10
N ARG A 378 4.48 -18.66 12.25
CA ARG A 378 5.78 -18.02 11.97
C ARG A 378 5.61 -16.69 11.22
N ALA A 379 4.64 -16.61 10.30
CA ALA A 379 4.27 -15.36 9.64
C ALA A 379 3.80 -14.30 10.65
N HIS A 380 3.03 -14.69 11.64
CA HIS A 380 2.60 -13.80 12.71
C HIS A 380 3.77 -13.37 13.63
N GLN A 381 4.75 -14.26 13.88
CA GLN A 381 5.95 -13.86 14.61
C GLN A 381 6.75 -12.80 13.82
N LEU A 382 6.95 -13.01 12.51
CA LEU A 382 7.53 -12.00 11.61
C LEU A 382 6.78 -10.66 11.67
N PHE A 383 5.45 -10.71 11.66
CA PHE A 383 4.62 -9.51 11.80
C PHE A 383 4.90 -8.77 13.11
N LYS A 384 4.90 -9.49 14.24
CA LYS A 384 5.17 -8.90 15.57
C LYS A 384 6.54 -8.26 15.67
N ASP A 385 7.54 -8.86 15.03
CA ASP A 385 8.92 -8.40 15.11
C ASP A 385 9.21 -7.18 14.21
N LYS A 386 8.48 -7.01 13.09
CA LYS A 386 8.85 -6.01 12.08
C LYS A 386 7.72 -5.09 11.60
N TYR A 387 6.45 -5.53 11.66
CA TYR A 387 5.38 -4.89 10.87
C TYR A 387 4.19 -4.40 11.68
N THR A 388 4.33 -4.33 13.01
CA THR A 388 3.28 -3.74 13.84
C THR A 388 3.23 -2.21 13.68
N ARG A 389 2.07 -1.64 13.96
CA ARG A 389 1.86 -0.20 13.96
C ARG A 389 2.83 0.49 14.92
N GLU A 390 2.95 -0.02 16.12
CA GLU A 390 3.74 0.55 17.21
C GLU A 390 5.22 0.64 16.84
N ILE A 391 5.80 -0.44 16.31
CA ILE A 391 7.21 -0.47 15.90
C ILE A 391 7.49 0.57 14.81
N ASN A 392 6.64 0.65 13.80
CA ASN A 392 6.94 1.46 12.63
C ASN A 392 6.58 2.94 12.84
N THR A 393 5.49 3.26 13.56
CA THR A 393 5.19 4.66 13.92
C THR A 393 6.22 5.24 14.88
N MET A 394 6.83 4.43 15.77
CA MET A 394 7.93 4.88 16.62
C MET A 394 9.22 5.20 15.85
N LYS A 395 9.49 4.54 14.72
CA LYS A 395 10.58 4.94 13.83
C LYS A 395 10.33 6.33 13.23
N TYR A 396 9.10 6.62 12.80
CA TYR A 396 8.72 7.97 12.37
C TYR A 396 8.87 9.00 13.50
N TYR A 397 8.38 8.66 14.70
CA TYR A 397 8.54 9.53 15.87
C TYR A 397 10.01 9.89 16.11
N SER A 398 10.91 8.91 16.04
CA SER A 398 12.35 9.13 16.25
C SER A 398 13.00 10.04 15.23
N LEU A 399 12.50 10.06 13.99
CA LEU A 399 12.96 10.96 12.93
C LEU A 399 12.33 12.37 13.01
N LEU A 400 11.15 12.47 13.60
CA LEU A 400 10.33 13.68 13.57
C LEU A 400 10.34 14.48 14.87
N LYS A 401 10.86 13.92 15.97
CA LYS A 401 10.98 14.59 17.26
C LYS A 401 11.99 15.75 17.31
#